data_d390ed50cd3d03ee65eb7a8a66381f6b
#
_entry.id   d390ed50cd3d03ee65eb7a8a66381f6b
#
_cell.length_a   1.000
_cell.length_b   1.000
_cell.length_c   1.000
_cell.angle_alpha   90.00
_cell.angle_beta   90.00
_cell.angle_gamma   90.00
#
_symmetry.space_group_name_H-M   'P 1'
#
loop_
_entity.id
_entity.type
_entity.pdbx_description
1 polymer ?
#
loop_
_entity_poly.entity_id
_entity_poly.type
_entity_poly.pdbx_seq_one_letter_code
_entity_poly.pdbx_strand_id
1 'polypeptide(L)'
;MVVTKHFATHGKKYRRRLIKYILNPDKADNLKLVSDFGMSNYLDFPSYEEMVEMYNVNFTNNDKLYEYRNDRQEKHQQTIHAHHLIQSFSPEDDLTPQEIHELGRKTILELTGGQHEFVIA
;
A
#
# COMPACT_ATOMS: atom_id res chain seq x y z
N MET A 1 13.46 -11.27 -15.58
CA MET A 1 12.07 -11.07 -15.99
C MET A 1 11.27 -10.56 -14.81
N VAL A 2 10.51 -9.51 -15.01
CA VAL A 2 9.62 -8.93 -13.96
C VAL A 2 8.20 -9.35 -14.26
N VAL A 3 7.49 -9.85 -13.25
CA VAL A 3 6.08 -10.22 -13.35
C VAL A 3 5.28 -9.33 -12.41
N THR A 4 4.23 -8.70 -12.94
CA THR A 4 3.34 -7.85 -12.15
C THR A 4 1.93 -8.44 -12.15
N LYS A 5 1.35 -8.56 -10.95
CA LYS A 5 -0.05 -8.99 -10.77
C LYS A 5 -0.82 -7.88 -10.07
N HIS A 6 -2.07 -7.71 -10.45
CA HIS A 6 -2.93 -6.68 -9.90
C HIS A 6 -4.25 -7.27 -9.42
N PHE A 7 -4.66 -6.87 -8.22
CA PHE A 7 -5.92 -7.28 -7.62
C PHE A 7 -6.64 -6.05 -7.07
N ALA A 8 -7.95 -5.98 -7.27
CA ALA A 8 -8.79 -4.97 -6.65
C ALA A 8 -9.35 -5.51 -5.33
N THR A 9 -9.33 -4.68 -4.29
CA THR A 9 -9.82 -5.03 -2.96
C THR A 9 -11.14 -4.30 -2.68
N HIS A 10 -12.19 -5.06 -2.40
CA HIS A 10 -13.50 -4.53 -2.05
C HIS A 10 -13.74 -4.69 -0.55
N GLY A 11 -14.08 -3.59 0.12
CA GLY A 11 -14.38 -3.59 1.54
C GLY A 11 -13.21 -3.12 2.41
N LYS A 12 -13.51 -2.24 3.39
CA LYS A 12 -12.51 -1.67 4.30
C LYS A 12 -11.85 -2.72 5.19
N LYS A 13 -12.61 -3.74 5.57
CA LYS A 13 -12.11 -4.86 6.38
C LYS A 13 -11.04 -5.64 5.63
N TYR A 14 -11.23 -5.91 4.36
CA TYR A 14 -10.26 -6.63 3.54
C TYR A 14 -9.02 -5.78 3.25
N ARG A 15 -9.20 -4.47 3.09
CA ARG A 15 -8.07 -3.55 2.96
C ARG A 15 -7.18 -3.59 4.20
N ARG A 16 -7.77 -3.57 5.39
CA ARG A 16 -6.99 -3.68 6.64
C ARG A 16 -6.20 -4.99 6.70
N ARG A 17 -6.81 -6.10 6.32
CA ARG A 17 -6.13 -7.39 6.26
C ARG A 17 -4.96 -7.38 5.26
N LEU A 18 -5.16 -6.71 4.14
CA LEU A 18 -4.12 -6.55 3.14
C LEU A 18 -2.93 -5.75 3.68
N ILE A 19 -3.20 -4.66 4.38
CA ILE A 19 -2.13 -3.87 5.02
C ILE A 19 -1.35 -4.73 6.01
N LYS A 20 -2.02 -5.50 6.83
CA LYS A 20 -1.37 -6.44 7.75
C LYS A 20 -0.49 -7.44 7.02
N TYR A 21 -0.95 -7.94 5.91
CA TYR A 21 -0.23 -8.92 5.12
C TYR A 21 1.07 -8.36 4.55
N ILE A 22 1.01 -7.19 3.92
CA ILE A 22 2.18 -6.61 3.28
C ILE A 22 3.21 -6.09 4.30
N LEU A 23 2.78 -5.67 5.48
CA LEU A 23 3.65 -5.16 6.53
C LEU A 23 4.21 -6.25 7.44
N ASN A 24 3.92 -7.52 7.18
CA ASN A 24 4.40 -8.62 8.01
C ASN A 24 5.93 -8.51 8.22
N PRO A 25 6.42 -8.37 9.49
CA PRO A 25 7.84 -8.15 9.76
C PRO A 25 8.75 -9.22 9.18
N ASP A 26 8.28 -10.47 9.10
CA ASP A 26 9.07 -11.57 8.53
C ASP A 26 9.32 -11.40 7.03
N LYS A 27 8.43 -10.68 6.35
CA LYS A 27 8.54 -10.43 4.90
C LYS A 27 9.17 -9.09 4.58
N ALA A 28 8.96 -8.10 5.43
CA ALA A 28 9.40 -6.73 5.21
C ALA A 28 10.68 -6.37 5.97
N ASP A 29 11.51 -7.34 6.31
CA ASP A 29 12.78 -7.18 7.02
C ASP A 29 12.64 -6.31 8.29
N ASN A 30 11.75 -6.71 9.19
CA ASN A 30 11.43 -5.97 10.42
C ASN A 30 11.04 -4.52 10.16
N LEU A 31 10.23 -4.29 9.11
CA LEU A 31 9.73 -2.98 8.71
C LEU A 31 10.78 -2.04 8.10
N LYS A 32 11.98 -2.53 7.82
CA LYS A 32 13.02 -1.72 7.17
C LYS A 32 12.72 -1.46 5.70
N LEU A 33 11.99 -2.37 5.04
CA LEU A 33 11.64 -2.29 3.63
C LEU A 33 10.19 -1.84 3.44
N VAL A 34 9.74 -0.88 4.25
CA VAL A 34 8.42 -0.29 4.15
C VAL A 34 8.55 1.20 3.89
N SER A 35 7.83 1.69 2.89
CA SER A 35 7.74 3.11 2.63
C SER A 35 6.34 3.45 2.12
N ASP A 36 6.04 4.73 2.07
CA ASP A 36 4.73 5.21 1.63
C ASP A 36 4.87 6.51 0.83
N PHE A 37 3.75 6.94 0.29
CA PHE A 37 3.64 8.19 -0.43
C PHE A 37 2.27 8.82 -0.18
N GLY A 38 2.27 10.10 0.09
CA GLY A 38 1.03 10.85 0.29
C GLY A 38 0.33 10.59 1.61
N MET A 39 1.02 10.00 2.58
CA MET A 39 0.46 9.65 3.88
C MET A 39 1.11 10.43 5.01
N SER A 40 0.31 10.73 6.05
CA SER A 40 0.81 11.37 7.26
C SER A 40 1.40 10.32 8.19
N ASN A 41 2.68 10.50 8.55
CA ASN A 41 3.37 9.67 9.52
C ASN A 41 3.60 10.51 10.78
N TYR A 42 2.89 10.18 11.85
CA TYR A 42 2.92 10.91 13.11
C TYR A 42 3.51 10.10 14.27
N LEU A 43 4.08 8.93 13.93
CA LEU A 43 4.70 8.04 14.93
C LEU A 43 6.21 7.99 14.69
N ASP A 44 6.99 8.22 15.76
CA ASP A 44 8.45 8.21 15.66
C ASP A 44 9.02 6.79 15.59
N PHE A 45 8.52 5.88 16.41
CA PHE A 45 8.98 4.49 16.47
C PHE A 45 7.79 3.54 16.53
N PRO A 46 7.04 3.37 15.41
CA PRO A 46 5.83 2.57 15.44
C PRO A 46 6.11 1.08 15.56
N SER A 47 5.30 0.39 16.39
CA SER A 47 5.22 -1.05 16.36
C SER A 47 4.49 -1.51 15.09
N TYR A 48 4.51 -2.82 14.83
CA TYR A 48 3.78 -3.38 13.68
C TYR A 48 2.29 -3.01 13.72
N GLU A 49 1.64 -3.20 14.86
CA GLU A 49 0.21 -2.90 15.03
C GLU A 49 -0.09 -1.42 14.86
N GLU A 50 0.74 -0.56 15.43
CA GLU A 50 0.58 0.89 15.29
C GLU A 50 0.75 1.33 13.85
N MET A 51 1.68 0.73 13.12
CA MET A 51 1.92 1.03 11.71
C MET A 51 0.73 0.62 10.84
N VAL A 52 0.17 -0.56 11.10
CA VAL A 52 -1.05 -1.02 10.42
C VAL A 52 -2.20 -0.03 10.64
N GLU A 53 -2.42 0.41 11.89
CA GLU A 53 -3.46 1.38 12.22
C GLU A 53 -3.21 2.73 11.56
N MET A 54 -1.99 3.20 11.57
CA MET A 54 -1.63 4.48 10.94
C MET A 54 -1.97 4.47 9.45
N TYR A 55 -1.58 3.45 8.73
CA TYR A 55 -1.89 3.35 7.31
C TYR A 55 -3.38 3.16 7.06
N ASN A 56 -4.05 2.38 7.89
CA ASN A 56 -5.49 2.19 7.76
C ASN A 56 -6.25 3.51 7.98
N VAL A 57 -5.84 4.32 8.95
CA VAL A 57 -6.42 5.64 9.21
C VAL A 57 -6.20 6.57 8.01
N ASN A 58 -5.01 6.57 7.42
CA ASN A 58 -4.73 7.38 6.24
C ASN A 58 -5.64 7.02 5.07
N PHE A 59 -5.81 5.74 4.78
CA PHE A 59 -6.72 5.28 3.73
C PHE A 59 -8.18 5.66 4.04
N THR A 60 -8.60 5.51 5.29
CA THR A 60 -9.96 5.85 5.71
C THR A 60 -10.23 7.34 5.58
N ASN A 61 -9.27 8.19 5.97
CA ASN A 61 -9.40 9.63 5.82
C ASN A 61 -9.49 10.04 4.36
N ASN A 62 -8.73 9.40 3.49
CA ASN A 62 -8.77 9.66 2.06
C ASN A 62 -10.12 9.24 1.46
N ASP A 63 -10.70 8.12 1.90
CA ASP A 63 -12.04 7.70 1.51
C ASP A 63 -13.08 8.77 1.86
N LYS A 64 -13.02 9.30 3.07
CA LYS A 64 -13.94 10.34 3.54
C LYS A 64 -13.82 11.62 2.72
N LEU A 65 -12.60 12.03 2.38
CA LEU A 65 -12.37 13.18 1.53
C LEU A 65 -12.94 12.96 0.13
N TYR A 66 -12.76 11.78 -0.41
CA TYR A 66 -13.31 11.42 -1.72
C TYR A 66 -14.84 11.47 -1.72
N GLU A 67 -15.48 10.87 -0.72
CA GLU A 67 -16.93 10.88 -0.56
C GLU A 67 -17.46 12.30 -0.43
N TYR A 68 -16.80 13.14 0.35
CA TYR A 68 -17.16 14.55 0.54
C TYR A 68 -17.08 15.33 -0.78
N ARG A 69 -15.98 15.18 -1.52
CA ARG A 69 -15.76 15.92 -2.77
C ARG A 69 -16.70 15.52 -3.89
N ASN A 70 -17.10 14.25 -3.91
CA ASN A 70 -17.90 13.69 -5.00
C ASN A 70 -19.36 13.49 -4.63
N ASP A 71 -19.75 13.87 -3.40
CA ASP A 71 -21.09 13.67 -2.85
C ASP A 71 -21.57 12.22 -3.04
N ARG A 72 -20.63 11.29 -2.86
CA ARG A 72 -20.88 9.85 -2.99
C ARG A 72 -20.81 9.19 -1.64
N GLN A 73 -21.86 8.44 -1.29
CA GLN A 73 -21.82 7.52 -0.18
C GLN A 73 -21.55 6.12 -0.72
N GLU A 74 -20.83 5.31 0.05
CA GLU A 74 -20.61 3.91 -0.30
C GLU A 74 -21.92 3.16 -0.23
N LYS A 75 -22.58 3.01 -1.36
CA LYS A 75 -23.86 2.32 -1.46
C LYS A 75 -23.74 0.87 -1.95
N HIS A 76 -22.56 0.46 -2.43
CA HIS A 76 -22.38 -0.81 -3.08
C HIS A 76 -21.15 -1.55 -2.61
N GLN A 77 -21.27 -2.88 -2.49
CA GLN A 77 -20.16 -3.78 -2.22
C GLN A 77 -19.09 -3.79 -3.33
N GLN A 78 -19.36 -3.14 -4.46
CA GLN A 78 -18.46 -3.09 -5.61
C GLN A 78 -17.47 -1.93 -5.56
N THR A 79 -17.54 -1.08 -4.54
CA THR A 79 -16.57 0.00 -4.38
C THR A 79 -15.19 -0.57 -4.12
N ILE A 80 -14.22 -0.17 -4.94
CA ILE A 80 -12.83 -0.59 -4.77
C ILE A 80 -12.20 0.26 -3.68
N HIS A 81 -11.75 -0.38 -2.61
CA HIS A 81 -11.13 0.30 -1.47
C HIS A 81 -9.61 0.32 -1.53
N ALA A 82 -9.02 -0.55 -2.30
CA ALA A 82 -7.57 -0.59 -2.53
C ALA A 82 -7.24 -1.40 -3.76
N HIS A 83 -6.12 -1.08 -4.38
CA HIS A 83 -5.50 -1.88 -5.42
C HIS A 83 -4.25 -2.52 -4.85
N HIS A 84 -4.11 -3.83 -5.04
CA HIS A 84 -2.95 -4.59 -4.60
C HIS A 84 -2.13 -4.98 -5.81
N LEU A 85 -0.89 -4.51 -5.87
CA LEU A 85 0.07 -4.88 -6.90
C LEU A 85 1.16 -5.74 -6.29
N ILE A 86 1.46 -6.84 -6.96
CA ILE A 86 2.57 -7.72 -6.62
C ILE A 86 3.55 -7.68 -7.78
N GLN A 87 4.79 -7.31 -7.51
CA GLN A 87 5.86 -7.29 -8.50
C GLN A 87 6.92 -8.31 -8.10
N SER A 88 7.20 -9.25 -8.98
CA SER A 88 8.16 -10.32 -8.73
C SER A 88 9.32 -10.22 -9.71
N PHE A 89 10.53 -10.46 -9.19
CA PHE A 89 11.76 -10.41 -9.95
C PHE A 89 12.37 -11.82 -10.05
N SER A 90 13.03 -12.10 -11.15
CA SER A 90 13.74 -13.37 -11.32
C SER A 90 14.96 -13.40 -10.39
N PRO A 91 15.28 -14.56 -9.78
CA PRO A 91 16.53 -14.72 -9.03
C PRO A 91 17.78 -14.42 -9.85
N GLU A 92 17.70 -14.53 -11.16
CA GLU A 92 18.81 -14.25 -12.09
C GLU A 92 19.09 -12.76 -12.25
N ASP A 93 18.15 -11.88 -11.84
CA ASP A 93 18.31 -10.44 -11.96
C ASP A 93 19.30 -9.86 -10.95
N ASP A 94 19.76 -10.64 -9.96
CA ASP A 94 20.81 -10.30 -9.00
C ASP A 94 20.62 -8.92 -8.35
N LEU A 95 19.39 -8.68 -7.86
CA LEU A 95 19.03 -7.42 -7.20
C LEU A 95 18.99 -7.59 -5.69
N THR A 96 19.48 -6.58 -4.96
CA THR A 96 19.33 -6.55 -3.51
C THR A 96 17.88 -6.24 -3.12
N PRO A 97 17.43 -6.61 -1.90
CA PRO A 97 16.09 -6.25 -1.44
C PRO A 97 15.80 -4.75 -1.51
N GLN A 98 16.78 -3.91 -1.21
CA GLN A 98 16.67 -2.45 -1.29
C GLN A 98 16.44 -1.99 -2.74
N GLU A 99 17.18 -2.56 -3.67
CA GLU A 99 17.03 -2.24 -5.10
C GLU A 99 15.65 -2.64 -5.62
N ILE A 100 15.15 -3.82 -5.21
CA ILE A 100 13.81 -4.29 -5.56
C ILE A 100 12.75 -3.32 -5.00
N HIS A 101 12.90 -2.89 -3.76
CA HIS A 101 11.99 -1.95 -3.12
C HIS A 101 11.97 -0.61 -3.87
N GLU A 102 13.12 -0.07 -4.21
CA GLU A 102 13.25 1.18 -4.96
C GLU A 102 12.61 1.08 -6.34
N LEU A 103 12.82 -0.02 -7.05
CA LEU A 103 12.21 -0.25 -8.35
C LEU A 103 10.69 -0.35 -8.26
N GLY A 104 10.18 -1.03 -7.25
CA GLY A 104 8.75 -1.13 -6.98
C GLY A 104 8.14 0.24 -6.69
N ARG A 105 8.78 1.03 -5.86
CA ARG A 105 8.35 2.38 -5.54
C ARG A 105 8.30 3.27 -6.79
N LYS A 106 9.33 3.22 -7.61
CA LYS A 106 9.39 3.97 -8.85
C LYS A 106 8.27 3.57 -9.82
N THR A 107 8.01 2.28 -9.92
CA THR A 107 6.94 1.74 -10.77
C THR A 107 5.58 2.29 -10.34
N ILE A 108 5.26 2.23 -9.06
CA ILE A 108 3.96 2.68 -8.58
C ILE A 108 3.81 4.20 -8.70
N LEU A 109 4.87 4.97 -8.50
CA LEU A 109 4.85 6.41 -8.71
C LEU A 109 4.55 6.75 -10.16
N GLU A 110 5.13 6.06 -11.11
CA GLU A 110 4.87 6.25 -12.54
C GLU A 110 3.44 5.87 -12.92
N LEU A 111 2.95 4.73 -12.40
CA LEU A 111 1.59 4.27 -12.67
C LEU A 111 0.51 5.22 -12.13
N THR A 112 0.75 5.82 -10.99
CA THR A 112 -0.22 6.70 -10.33
C THR A 112 -0.03 8.18 -10.69
N GLY A 113 1.06 8.52 -11.35
CA GLY A 113 1.39 9.92 -11.68
C GLY A 113 1.61 10.80 -10.44
N GLY A 114 1.91 10.20 -9.30
CA GLY A 114 2.09 10.93 -8.06
C GLY A 114 0.81 11.51 -7.47
N GLN A 115 -0.36 11.03 -7.89
CA GLN A 115 -1.67 11.56 -7.49
C GLN A 115 -2.42 10.67 -6.51
N HIS A 116 -1.87 9.51 -6.17
CA HIS A 116 -2.52 8.55 -5.28
C HIS A 116 -1.61 8.14 -4.15
N GLU A 117 -2.20 7.93 -2.98
CA GLU A 117 -1.46 7.40 -1.84
C GLU A 117 -1.19 5.91 -2.01
N PHE A 118 -0.06 5.46 -1.49
CA PHE A 118 0.27 4.03 -1.49
C PHE A 118 1.21 3.68 -0.34
N VAL A 119 1.22 2.40 -0.01
CA VAL A 119 2.19 1.78 0.89
C VAL A 119 2.88 0.67 0.10
N ILE A 120 4.19 0.58 0.21
CA ILE A 120 4.97 -0.46 -0.43
C ILE A 120 5.85 -1.18 0.60
N ALA A 121 5.91 -2.47 0.48
CA ALA A 121 6.73 -3.32 1.34
C ALA A 121 7.42 -4.42 0.53
#